data_d7dcc324160f6a07b4131f493c7b6a54
#
_entry.id   d7dcc324160f6a07b4131f493c7b6a54
#
_cell.length_a   1.000
_cell.length_b   1.000
_cell.length_c   1.000
_cell.angle_alpha   90.00
_cell.angle_beta   90.00
_cell.angle_gamma   90.00
#
_symmetry.space_group_name_H-M   'P 1'
#
loop_
_entity.id
_entity.type
_entity.pdbx_description
1 polymer ?
#
loop_
_entity_poly.entity_id
_entity_poly.type
_entity_poly.pdbx_seq_one_letter_code
_entity_poly.pdbx_strand_id
1 'polypeptide(L)'
;MEKKLKSWQGWLLFGGSMVVVFVLGLCVSALMERRAEVASIFNNRKNVIKGIEARNELFKNDFPREYQTWTETAKTDFESEFNGNIAVDALEKRPEMVILWAGYAFSKDYSTPRGHMHAIEDITASLRTGSPMSPTEGPQPSTCWTCKSPDVPRMMQAMGVDNFYKGKWASLGKEIVNPIGCADCHEPENMNLHISRPALIEAFQRQGKDITKATQQEMRSLVCAQCHVEYYFKGDGKYLTFPWDKGSTVEDMEAYYDEAGFADYTHKLSRAPILKAQHPDYEISQMGIHAQRGVSCADCHMPYKSEGGVKYSDHHIQSPLAMIDRTCQVCHRESEETL
;
A
#
# COMPACT_ATOMS: atom_id res chain seq x y z
N MET A 1 50.99 -38.43 19.47
CA MET A 1 50.30 -38.84 20.71
C MET A 1 48.79 -38.66 20.52
N GLU A 2 48.10 -39.71 20.13
CA GLU A 2 46.62 -39.69 20.08
C GLU A 2 46.08 -39.73 21.50
N LYS A 3 45.38 -38.67 21.90
CA LYS A 3 44.64 -38.68 23.18
C LYS A 3 43.41 -39.57 23.04
N LYS A 4 43.47 -40.80 23.53
CA LYS A 4 42.28 -41.67 23.65
C LYS A 4 41.23 -41.01 24.56
N LEU A 5 40.05 -40.77 24.02
CA LEU A 5 38.91 -40.32 24.80
C LEU A 5 38.58 -41.28 25.92
N LYS A 6 38.32 -40.77 27.14
CA LYS A 6 37.85 -41.61 28.24
C LYS A 6 36.43 -42.12 27.91
N SER A 7 36.11 -43.34 28.28
CA SER A 7 34.82 -44.00 27.97
C SER A 7 33.60 -43.14 28.26
N TRP A 8 33.57 -42.43 29.38
CA TRP A 8 32.45 -41.53 29.72
C TRP A 8 32.29 -40.32 28.77
N GLN A 9 33.37 -39.83 28.18
CA GLN A 9 33.35 -38.76 27.21
C GLN A 9 32.71 -39.23 25.89
N GLY A 10 32.92 -40.50 25.51
CA GLY A 10 32.24 -41.11 24.38
C GLY A 10 30.72 -41.18 24.57
N TRP A 11 30.28 -41.58 25.77
CA TRP A 11 28.85 -41.62 26.11
C TRP A 11 28.21 -40.24 26.16
N LEU A 12 28.90 -39.19 26.64
CA LEU A 12 28.42 -37.83 26.62
C LEU A 12 28.30 -37.28 25.19
N LEU A 13 29.28 -37.56 24.34
CA LEU A 13 29.22 -37.17 22.92
C LEU A 13 28.07 -37.89 22.21
N PHE A 14 27.89 -39.18 22.46
CA PHE A 14 26.78 -39.94 21.89
C PHE A 14 25.42 -39.39 22.36
N GLY A 15 25.24 -39.22 23.66
CA GLY A 15 24.00 -38.65 24.22
C GLY A 15 23.72 -37.23 23.70
N GLY A 16 24.76 -36.37 23.64
CA GLY A 16 24.64 -35.01 23.09
C GLY A 16 24.26 -35.02 21.60
N SER A 17 24.87 -35.90 20.80
CA SER A 17 24.51 -36.00 19.37
C SER A 17 23.09 -36.52 19.17
N MET A 18 22.61 -37.45 19.99
CA MET A 18 21.22 -37.93 19.94
C MET A 18 20.21 -36.81 20.26
N VAL A 19 20.50 -35.98 21.27
CA VAL A 19 19.65 -34.82 21.61
C VAL A 19 19.62 -33.82 20.45
N VAL A 20 20.75 -33.50 19.84
CA VAL A 20 20.84 -32.59 18.71
C VAL A 20 20.03 -33.12 17.51
N VAL A 21 20.19 -34.40 17.16
CA VAL A 21 19.44 -35.03 16.06
C VAL A 21 17.94 -35.02 16.35
N PHE A 22 17.55 -35.30 17.60
CA PHE A 22 16.15 -35.29 18.02
C PHE A 22 15.54 -33.86 17.89
N VAL A 23 16.24 -32.83 18.38
CA VAL A 23 15.79 -31.44 18.28
C VAL A 23 15.70 -30.99 16.81
N LEU A 24 16.70 -31.33 15.98
CA LEU A 24 16.65 -31.05 14.54
C LEU A 24 15.47 -31.77 13.88
N GLY A 25 15.20 -33.01 14.24
CA GLY A 25 14.03 -33.77 13.76
C GLY A 25 12.72 -33.10 14.10
N LEU A 26 12.57 -32.62 15.34
CA LEU A 26 11.38 -31.83 15.75
C LEU A 26 11.25 -30.53 14.98
N CYS A 27 12.35 -29.80 14.77
CA CYS A 27 12.33 -28.57 13.98
C CYS A 27 11.92 -28.81 12.52
N VAL A 28 12.46 -29.86 11.89
CA VAL A 28 12.11 -30.26 10.52
C VAL A 28 10.64 -30.68 10.44
N SER A 29 10.15 -31.48 11.39
CA SER A 29 8.75 -31.88 11.47
C SER A 29 7.82 -30.67 11.57
N ALA A 30 8.12 -29.73 12.47
CA ALA A 30 7.34 -28.51 12.63
C ALA A 30 7.33 -27.63 11.37
N LEU A 31 8.46 -27.57 10.64
CA LEU A 31 8.55 -26.85 9.37
C LEU A 31 7.72 -27.55 8.27
N MET A 32 7.74 -28.89 8.24
CA MET A 32 6.95 -29.66 7.26
C MET A 32 5.46 -29.56 7.53
N GLU A 33 5.03 -29.60 8.79
CA GLU A 33 3.64 -29.39 9.19
C GLU A 33 3.15 -28.00 8.77
N ARG A 34 3.92 -26.95 9.07
CA ARG A 34 3.59 -25.59 8.64
C ARG A 34 3.48 -25.45 7.12
N ARG A 35 4.39 -26.09 6.37
CA ARG A 35 4.31 -26.11 4.90
C ARG A 35 3.09 -26.86 4.40
N ALA A 36 2.74 -27.96 5.02
CA ALA A 36 1.55 -28.75 4.67
C ALA A 36 0.25 -27.99 4.98
N GLU A 37 0.17 -27.29 6.12
CA GLU A 37 -0.95 -26.42 6.47
C GLU A 37 -1.14 -25.30 5.44
N VAL A 38 -0.07 -24.57 5.11
CA VAL A 38 -0.10 -23.51 4.09
C VAL A 38 -0.51 -24.10 2.73
N ALA A 39 0.06 -25.23 2.32
CA ALA A 39 -0.31 -25.89 1.07
C ALA A 39 -1.77 -26.35 1.06
N SER A 40 -2.32 -26.81 2.20
CA SER A 40 -3.72 -27.23 2.31
C SER A 40 -4.69 -26.04 2.18
N ILE A 41 -4.34 -24.89 2.74
CA ILE A 41 -5.12 -23.66 2.58
C ILE A 41 -5.19 -23.25 1.11
N PHE A 42 -4.05 -23.25 0.41
CA PHE A 42 -4.00 -22.91 -1.01
C PHE A 42 -4.67 -23.94 -1.93
N ASN A 43 -4.60 -25.23 -1.59
CA ASN A 43 -5.20 -26.31 -2.39
C ASN A 43 -6.72 -26.46 -2.18
N ASN A 44 -7.30 -25.88 -1.12
CA ASN A 44 -8.72 -25.96 -0.79
C ASN A 44 -9.51 -24.73 -1.23
N ARG A 45 -8.98 -23.90 -2.14
CA ARG A 45 -9.73 -22.76 -2.67
C ARG A 45 -11.06 -23.21 -3.27
N LYS A 46 -12.14 -22.65 -2.77
CA LYS A 46 -13.50 -22.94 -3.23
C LYS A 46 -13.83 -22.19 -4.51
N ASN A 47 -13.19 -21.05 -4.73
CA ASN A 47 -13.41 -20.21 -5.89
C ASN A 47 -12.19 -20.23 -6.81
N VAL A 48 -12.38 -20.71 -8.05
CA VAL A 48 -11.38 -20.58 -9.11
C VAL A 48 -11.55 -19.22 -9.75
N ILE A 49 -10.74 -18.25 -9.34
CA ILE A 49 -10.74 -16.92 -9.91
C ILE A 49 -9.74 -16.90 -11.07
N LYS A 50 -10.15 -16.34 -12.20
CA LYS A 50 -9.30 -16.15 -13.38
C LYS A 50 -9.30 -14.68 -13.79
N GLY A 51 -8.13 -14.17 -14.11
CA GLY A 51 -7.96 -12.79 -14.55
C GLY A 51 -8.18 -11.77 -13.42
N ILE A 52 -8.56 -10.55 -13.80
CA ILE A 52 -8.76 -9.46 -12.86
C ILE A 52 -10.13 -9.58 -12.19
N GLU A 53 -10.16 -9.80 -10.90
CA GLU A 53 -11.38 -9.87 -10.10
C GLU A 53 -11.40 -8.77 -9.03
N ALA A 54 -12.30 -7.81 -9.18
CA ALA A 54 -12.40 -6.65 -8.31
C ALA A 54 -13.27 -6.87 -7.06
N ARG A 55 -14.12 -7.90 -7.05
CA ARG A 55 -15.08 -8.15 -5.96
C ARG A 55 -14.41 -8.79 -4.77
N ASN A 56 -14.24 -8.03 -3.72
CA ASN A 56 -13.55 -8.47 -2.50
C ASN A 56 -14.28 -9.64 -1.80
N GLU A 57 -15.60 -9.71 -1.89
CA GLU A 57 -16.44 -10.73 -1.23
C GLU A 57 -16.12 -12.15 -1.69
N LEU A 58 -15.60 -12.32 -2.90
CA LEU A 58 -15.25 -13.64 -3.42
C LEU A 58 -14.07 -14.28 -2.69
N PHE A 59 -13.23 -13.49 -2.06
CA PHE A 59 -12.08 -13.98 -1.30
C PHE A 59 -12.42 -14.38 0.14
N LYS A 60 -13.59 -13.97 0.66
CA LYS A 60 -14.01 -14.19 2.05
C LYS A 60 -13.93 -15.64 2.51
N ASN A 61 -14.33 -16.58 1.66
CA ASN A 61 -14.37 -17.99 2.03
C ASN A 61 -12.99 -18.67 2.03
N ASP A 62 -12.06 -18.15 1.23
CA ASP A 62 -10.73 -18.70 1.06
C ASP A 62 -9.74 -18.03 2.04
N PHE A 63 -10.01 -16.77 2.41
CA PHE A 63 -9.17 -15.95 3.31
C PHE A 63 -10.02 -15.23 4.37
N PRO A 64 -10.71 -15.98 5.25
CA PRO A 64 -11.71 -15.39 6.16
C PRO A 64 -11.10 -14.42 7.19
N ARG A 65 -9.87 -14.67 7.67
CA ARG A 65 -9.21 -13.80 8.66
C ARG A 65 -8.73 -12.49 8.04
N GLU A 66 -8.09 -12.59 6.89
CA GLU A 66 -7.61 -11.45 6.12
C GLU A 66 -8.80 -10.58 5.66
N TYR A 67 -9.87 -11.23 5.19
CA TYR A 67 -11.10 -10.53 4.80
C TYR A 67 -11.75 -9.83 6.00
N GLN A 68 -11.81 -10.48 7.15
CA GLN A 68 -12.37 -9.88 8.37
C GLN A 68 -11.58 -8.63 8.78
N THR A 69 -10.24 -8.74 8.84
CA THR A 69 -9.40 -7.59 9.21
C THR A 69 -9.42 -6.50 8.15
N TRP A 70 -9.54 -6.85 6.85
CA TRP A 70 -9.75 -5.87 5.79
C TRP A 70 -11.06 -5.10 5.98
N THR A 71 -12.17 -5.75 6.38
CA THR A 71 -13.43 -5.04 6.65
C THR A 71 -13.30 -4.03 7.81
N GLU A 72 -12.33 -4.19 8.70
CA GLU A 72 -12.04 -3.24 9.78
C GLU A 72 -11.51 -1.90 9.27
N THR A 73 -11.02 -1.80 8.02
CA THR A 73 -10.66 -0.52 7.41
C THR A 73 -11.84 0.45 7.25
N ALA A 74 -13.07 -0.03 7.47
CA ALA A 74 -14.27 0.82 7.56
C ALA A 74 -14.40 1.55 8.90
N LYS A 75 -13.65 1.17 9.95
CA LYS A 75 -13.68 1.86 11.25
C LYS A 75 -13.07 3.26 11.14
N THR A 76 -13.70 4.22 11.80
CA THR A 76 -13.28 5.62 11.81
C THR A 76 -13.24 6.13 13.25
N ASP A 77 -12.57 5.40 14.13
CA ASP A 77 -12.59 5.56 15.59
C ASP A 77 -11.22 5.85 16.21
N PHE A 78 -10.17 6.01 15.39
CA PHE A 78 -8.82 6.30 15.84
C PHE A 78 -8.38 7.69 15.42
N GLU A 79 -7.91 8.47 16.40
CA GLU A 79 -7.26 9.78 16.22
C GLU A 79 -5.99 9.85 17.07
N SER A 80 -4.93 10.44 16.50
CA SER A 80 -3.70 10.79 17.22
C SER A 80 -3.30 12.22 16.87
N GLU A 81 -2.29 12.76 17.56
CA GLU A 81 -1.70 14.07 17.26
C GLU A 81 -1.22 14.17 15.80
N PHE A 82 -0.75 13.05 15.24
CA PHE A 82 -0.12 13.03 13.92
C PHE A 82 -1.08 12.67 12.80
N ASN A 83 -2.13 11.97 13.04
CA ASN A 83 -3.22 11.63 12.11
C ASN A 83 -4.11 10.53 12.69
N GLY A 84 -5.08 10.06 11.89
CA GLY A 84 -5.98 8.96 12.26
C GLY A 84 -6.83 8.53 11.07
N ASN A 85 -7.94 7.84 11.37
CA ASN A 85 -8.93 7.44 10.37
C ASN A 85 -10.30 8.15 10.57
N ILE A 86 -10.33 9.17 11.41
CA ILE A 86 -11.51 10.03 11.61
C ILE A 86 -11.56 11.04 10.45
N ALA A 87 -12.76 11.28 9.94
CA ALA A 87 -12.99 12.35 8.96
C ALA A 87 -12.77 13.72 9.64
N VAL A 88 -11.77 14.46 9.14
CA VAL A 88 -11.42 15.78 9.63
C VAL A 88 -11.43 16.77 8.48
N ASP A 89 -12.18 17.85 8.61
CA ASP A 89 -12.09 18.99 7.72
C ASP A 89 -10.84 19.83 8.09
N ALA A 90 -9.81 19.72 7.24
CA ALA A 90 -8.57 20.45 7.45
C ALA A 90 -8.71 21.95 7.29
N LEU A 91 -9.71 22.42 6.51
CA LEU A 91 -9.97 23.85 6.34
C LEU A 91 -10.70 24.45 7.56
N GLU A 92 -11.51 23.65 8.25
CA GLU A 92 -12.09 24.06 9.53
C GLU A 92 -11.02 24.17 10.62
N LYS A 93 -10.13 23.15 10.72
CA LYS A 93 -9.01 23.17 11.69
C LYS A 93 -7.99 24.30 11.42
N ARG A 94 -7.75 24.61 10.13
CA ARG A 94 -6.72 25.58 9.68
C ARG A 94 -7.26 26.46 8.54
N PRO A 95 -8.06 27.46 8.86
CA PRO A 95 -8.73 28.32 7.84
C PRO A 95 -7.75 29.05 6.91
N GLU A 96 -6.53 29.32 7.37
CA GLU A 96 -5.46 29.91 6.57
C GLU A 96 -5.10 29.07 5.33
N MET A 97 -5.37 27.78 5.35
CA MET A 97 -5.16 26.89 4.19
C MET A 97 -6.03 27.27 2.99
N VAL A 98 -7.17 27.92 3.19
CA VAL A 98 -8.00 28.45 2.10
C VAL A 98 -7.21 29.47 1.28
N ILE A 99 -6.39 30.29 1.95
CA ILE A 99 -5.52 31.28 1.29
C ILE A 99 -4.33 30.57 0.64
N LEU A 100 -3.70 29.63 1.34
CA LEU A 100 -2.58 28.84 0.82
C LEU A 100 -2.93 28.13 -0.49
N TRP A 101 -4.14 27.58 -0.57
CA TRP A 101 -4.65 26.86 -1.74
C TRP A 101 -5.42 27.74 -2.73
N ALA A 102 -5.35 29.08 -2.61
CA ALA A 102 -6.13 29.98 -3.43
C ALA A 102 -5.86 29.78 -4.93
N GLY A 103 -6.88 29.37 -5.65
CA GLY A 103 -6.80 29.02 -7.08
C GLY A 103 -6.74 27.52 -7.36
N TYR A 104 -6.59 26.69 -6.33
CA TYR A 104 -6.60 25.25 -6.42
C TYR A 104 -7.83 24.62 -5.75
N ALA A 105 -8.20 23.42 -6.14
CA ALA A 105 -9.43 22.78 -5.67
C ALA A 105 -9.46 22.51 -4.15
N PHE A 106 -8.32 22.37 -3.52
CA PHE A 106 -8.18 22.17 -2.07
C PHE A 106 -8.61 23.39 -1.23
N SER A 107 -8.71 24.57 -1.83
CA SER A 107 -9.30 25.75 -1.16
C SER A 107 -10.80 25.63 -0.88
N LYS A 108 -11.47 24.64 -1.50
CA LYS A 108 -12.92 24.44 -1.35
C LYS A 108 -13.25 23.30 -0.40
N ASP A 109 -12.39 22.31 -0.34
CA ASP A 109 -12.59 21.08 0.42
C ASP A 109 -11.26 20.36 0.58
N TYR A 110 -10.86 20.14 1.82
CA TYR A 110 -9.66 19.41 2.15
C TYR A 110 -9.88 18.58 3.41
N SER A 111 -10.40 17.38 3.22
CA SER A 111 -10.65 16.43 4.31
C SER A 111 -9.59 15.34 4.33
N THR A 112 -9.27 14.85 5.53
CA THR A 112 -8.37 13.70 5.70
C THR A 112 -9.03 12.42 5.19
N PRO A 113 -8.28 11.49 4.56
CA PRO A 113 -8.82 10.20 4.15
C PRO A 113 -9.12 9.32 5.36
N ARG A 114 -10.15 8.48 5.27
CA ARG A 114 -10.62 7.63 6.36
C ARG A 114 -10.13 6.18 6.28
N GLY A 115 -9.45 5.80 5.21
CA GLY A 115 -8.97 4.43 4.96
C GLY A 115 -9.50 3.82 3.67
N HIS A 116 -9.00 2.64 3.31
CA HIS A 116 -9.22 2.02 2.01
C HIS A 116 -10.69 1.75 1.69
N MET A 117 -11.49 1.36 2.68
CA MET A 117 -12.92 1.09 2.48
C MET A 117 -13.70 2.32 2.04
N HIS A 118 -13.26 3.51 2.44
CA HIS A 118 -13.93 4.78 2.15
C HIS A 118 -13.37 5.51 0.92
N ALA A 119 -12.38 4.94 0.21
CA ALA A 119 -11.64 5.64 -0.85
C ALA A 119 -12.54 6.16 -1.98
N ILE A 120 -13.59 5.44 -2.35
CA ILE A 120 -14.57 5.87 -3.36
C ILE A 120 -15.49 6.94 -2.79
N GLU A 121 -16.02 6.72 -1.59
CA GLU A 121 -16.94 7.65 -0.94
C GLU A 121 -16.27 9.00 -0.71
N ASP A 122 -15.06 9.01 -0.13
CA ASP A 122 -14.33 10.23 0.21
C ASP A 122 -14.03 11.09 -1.03
N ILE A 123 -13.71 10.46 -2.17
CA ILE A 123 -13.44 11.21 -3.38
C ILE A 123 -14.73 11.64 -4.08
N THR A 124 -15.82 10.88 -4.00
CA THR A 124 -17.10 11.24 -4.62
C THR A 124 -17.89 12.26 -3.80
N ALA A 125 -17.79 12.23 -2.49
CA ALA A 125 -18.41 13.18 -1.58
C ALA A 125 -17.68 14.54 -1.50
N SER A 126 -16.46 14.62 -2.05
CA SER A 126 -15.67 15.85 -2.02
C SER A 126 -16.20 16.94 -2.96
N LEU A 127 -16.25 18.19 -2.49
CA LEU A 127 -16.56 19.37 -3.32
C LEU A 127 -15.51 19.63 -4.40
N ARG A 128 -14.31 19.07 -4.27
CA ARG A 128 -13.22 19.16 -5.26
C ARG A 128 -13.53 18.40 -6.53
N THR A 129 -14.06 17.21 -6.38
CA THR A 129 -14.36 16.28 -7.49
C THR A 129 -15.82 16.28 -7.85
N GLY A 130 -16.70 16.43 -6.86
CA GLY A 130 -18.12 16.25 -7.01
C GLY A 130 -18.50 14.78 -7.23
N SER A 131 -19.75 14.43 -6.95
CA SER A 131 -20.28 13.10 -7.29
C SER A 131 -20.42 12.96 -8.79
N PRO A 132 -19.91 11.91 -9.43
CA PRO A 132 -20.06 11.70 -10.86
C PRO A 132 -21.48 11.19 -11.19
N MET A 133 -22.48 12.05 -11.12
CA MET A 133 -23.88 11.72 -11.37
C MET A 133 -24.19 11.56 -12.86
N SER A 134 -23.41 12.21 -13.74
CA SER A 134 -23.53 12.10 -15.18
C SER A 134 -22.14 12.13 -15.86
N PRO A 135 -22.00 11.63 -17.10
CA PRO A 135 -20.73 11.66 -17.84
C PRO A 135 -20.17 13.06 -18.13
N THR A 136 -20.94 14.09 -17.89
CA THR A 136 -20.55 15.49 -18.15
C THR A 136 -20.18 16.26 -16.90
N GLU A 137 -20.42 15.70 -15.71
CA GLU A 137 -20.06 16.33 -14.44
C GLU A 137 -18.57 16.21 -14.13
N GLY A 138 -18.09 17.20 -13.37
CA GLY A 138 -16.74 17.27 -12.82
C GLY A 138 -15.67 17.59 -13.87
N PRO A 139 -14.78 18.53 -13.57
CA PRO A 139 -13.68 18.90 -14.45
C PRO A 139 -12.51 17.90 -14.39
N GLN A 140 -12.55 16.95 -13.45
CA GLN A 140 -11.42 16.07 -13.15
C GLN A 140 -11.23 15.00 -14.21
N PRO A 141 -9.97 14.59 -14.51
CA PRO A 141 -9.69 13.46 -15.38
C PRO A 141 -9.97 12.15 -14.66
N SER A 142 -10.20 11.08 -15.43
CA SER A 142 -10.35 9.73 -14.88
C SER A 142 -9.09 9.20 -14.19
N THR A 143 -7.95 9.82 -14.42
CA THR A 143 -6.70 9.56 -13.71
C THR A 143 -6.86 9.60 -12.19
N CYS A 144 -7.75 10.45 -11.67
CA CYS A 144 -8.06 10.52 -10.24
C CYS A 144 -8.57 9.20 -9.64
N TRP A 145 -9.15 8.31 -10.46
CA TRP A 145 -9.63 7.01 -10.03
C TRP A 145 -8.51 5.99 -9.79
N THR A 146 -7.32 6.20 -10.33
CA THR A 146 -6.25 5.18 -10.38
C THR A 146 -5.95 4.53 -9.03
N CYS A 147 -6.01 5.30 -7.95
CA CYS A 147 -5.67 4.88 -6.60
C CYS A 147 -6.92 4.66 -5.71
N LYS A 148 -8.06 4.29 -6.29
CA LYS A 148 -9.34 4.26 -5.53
C LYS A 148 -10.05 2.91 -5.55
N SER A 149 -9.71 1.99 -6.47
CA SER A 149 -10.50 0.78 -6.65
C SER A 149 -9.75 -0.29 -7.45
N PRO A 150 -9.97 -1.58 -7.14
CA PRO A 150 -9.53 -2.70 -7.97
C PRO A 150 -10.29 -2.82 -9.30
N ASP A 151 -11.34 -2.04 -9.53
CA ASP A 151 -11.99 -1.93 -10.84
C ASP A 151 -11.09 -1.27 -11.89
N VAL A 152 -10.15 -0.42 -11.48
CA VAL A 152 -9.31 0.36 -12.38
C VAL A 152 -8.43 -0.51 -13.28
N PRO A 153 -7.70 -1.52 -12.81
CA PRO A 153 -6.93 -2.42 -13.68
C PRO A 153 -7.80 -3.12 -14.73
N ARG A 154 -9.02 -3.55 -14.36
CA ARG A 154 -10.00 -4.13 -15.29
C ARG A 154 -10.37 -3.15 -16.39
N MET A 155 -10.62 -1.89 -16.03
CA MET A 155 -10.98 -0.85 -17.00
C MET A 155 -9.80 -0.48 -17.90
N MET A 156 -8.58 -0.37 -17.34
CA MET A 156 -7.36 -0.15 -18.11
C MET A 156 -7.11 -1.29 -19.12
N GLN A 157 -7.38 -2.54 -18.72
CA GLN A 157 -7.29 -3.68 -19.61
C GLN A 157 -8.32 -3.62 -20.76
N ALA A 158 -9.55 -3.20 -20.46
CA ALA A 158 -10.65 -3.17 -21.43
C ALA A 158 -10.51 -2.05 -22.47
N MET A 159 -10.07 -0.85 -22.06
CA MET A 159 -10.04 0.32 -22.95
C MET A 159 -8.65 0.80 -23.33
N GLY A 160 -7.61 0.25 -22.73
CA GLY A 160 -6.23 0.73 -22.82
C GLY A 160 -5.92 1.84 -21.81
N VAL A 161 -4.68 1.86 -21.30
CA VAL A 161 -4.22 2.78 -20.25
C VAL A 161 -4.35 4.24 -20.69
N ASP A 162 -3.89 4.57 -21.89
CA ASP A 162 -3.99 5.93 -22.45
C ASP A 162 -5.43 6.44 -22.53
N ASN A 163 -6.34 5.59 -23.00
CA ASN A 163 -7.75 5.95 -23.11
C ASN A 163 -8.41 6.09 -21.76
N PHE A 164 -8.01 5.27 -20.78
CA PHE A 164 -8.46 5.43 -19.40
C PHE A 164 -8.06 6.80 -18.87
N TYR A 165 -6.81 7.22 -19.00
CA TYR A 165 -6.34 8.50 -18.46
C TYR A 165 -6.93 9.72 -19.18
N LYS A 166 -7.17 9.63 -20.50
CA LYS A 166 -7.83 10.70 -21.29
C LYS A 166 -9.31 10.85 -20.96
N GLY A 167 -9.90 9.89 -20.30
CA GLY A 167 -11.30 9.90 -19.90
C GLY A 167 -11.63 10.99 -18.89
N LYS A 168 -12.92 11.25 -18.73
CA LYS A 168 -13.43 12.14 -17.69
C LYS A 168 -13.75 11.35 -16.44
N TRP A 169 -13.50 11.93 -15.28
CA TRP A 169 -13.88 11.41 -13.97
C TRP A 169 -15.32 10.88 -13.96
N ALA A 170 -16.29 11.72 -14.35
CA ALA A 170 -17.69 11.41 -14.27
C ALA A 170 -18.12 10.25 -15.19
N SER A 171 -17.43 10.03 -16.32
CA SER A 171 -17.81 8.99 -17.28
C SER A 171 -17.57 7.57 -16.73
N LEU A 172 -16.67 7.39 -15.77
CA LEU A 172 -16.27 6.10 -15.23
C LEU A 172 -16.83 5.82 -13.84
N GLY A 173 -17.38 6.81 -13.15
CA GLY A 173 -17.80 6.69 -11.76
C GLY A 173 -18.80 5.58 -11.45
N LYS A 174 -19.68 5.23 -12.42
CA LYS A 174 -20.66 4.16 -12.27
C LYS A 174 -20.06 2.75 -12.36
N GLU A 175 -18.87 2.63 -12.94
CA GLU A 175 -18.16 1.37 -13.11
C GLU A 175 -17.19 1.07 -11.96
N ILE A 176 -16.92 2.08 -11.11
CA ILE A 176 -15.98 2.00 -10.00
C ILE A 176 -16.79 1.89 -8.70
N VAL A 177 -16.98 0.67 -8.23
CA VAL A 177 -17.88 0.34 -7.11
C VAL A 177 -17.23 -0.48 -6.00
N ASN A 178 -16.10 -1.15 -6.28
CA ASN A 178 -15.41 -1.97 -5.31
C ASN A 178 -14.36 -1.11 -4.58
N PRO A 179 -14.40 -1.04 -3.24
CA PRO A 179 -13.38 -0.30 -2.48
C PRO A 179 -12.00 -0.97 -2.64
N ILE A 180 -10.93 -0.22 -2.36
CA ILE A 180 -9.56 -0.74 -2.38
C ILE A 180 -9.49 -2.04 -1.55
N GLY A 181 -8.96 -3.11 -2.17
CA GLY A 181 -8.98 -4.42 -1.53
C GLY A 181 -8.03 -5.43 -2.15
N CYS A 182 -8.44 -6.70 -2.14
CA CYS A 182 -7.55 -7.83 -2.44
C CYS A 182 -6.78 -7.68 -3.75
N ALA A 183 -7.47 -7.39 -4.85
CA ALA A 183 -6.88 -7.34 -6.19
C ALA A 183 -6.05 -6.06 -6.46
N ASP A 184 -6.03 -5.09 -5.55
CA ASP A 184 -5.10 -3.96 -5.66
C ASP A 184 -3.66 -4.36 -5.35
N CYS A 185 -3.47 -5.36 -4.48
CA CYS A 185 -2.17 -5.81 -4.01
C CYS A 185 -1.84 -7.25 -4.39
N HIS A 186 -2.85 -8.08 -4.63
CA HIS A 186 -2.70 -9.50 -4.89
C HIS A 186 -3.22 -9.87 -6.27
N GLU A 187 -2.49 -10.74 -6.95
CA GLU A 187 -3.00 -11.38 -8.16
C GLU A 187 -4.14 -12.35 -7.77
N PRO A 188 -5.37 -12.14 -8.27
CA PRO A 188 -6.53 -12.91 -7.80
C PRO A 188 -6.41 -14.43 -7.98
N GLU A 189 -5.67 -14.89 -8.98
CA GLU A 189 -5.54 -16.31 -9.30
C GLU A 189 -4.71 -17.07 -8.27
N ASN A 190 -3.63 -16.47 -7.75
CA ASN A 190 -2.65 -17.14 -6.87
C ASN A 190 -2.36 -16.40 -5.55
N MET A 191 -2.87 -15.18 -5.40
CA MET A 191 -2.67 -14.27 -4.25
C MET A 191 -1.21 -13.85 -4.03
N ASN A 192 -0.35 -13.99 -5.02
CA ASN A 192 0.97 -13.39 -4.96
C ASN A 192 0.84 -11.86 -4.98
N LEU A 193 1.75 -11.18 -4.30
CA LEU A 193 1.84 -9.73 -4.39
C LEU A 193 2.21 -9.34 -5.82
N HIS A 194 1.45 -8.39 -6.38
CA HIS A 194 1.71 -7.92 -7.72
C HIS A 194 1.40 -6.43 -7.88
N ILE A 195 2.02 -5.81 -8.88
CA ILE A 195 1.77 -4.42 -9.23
C ILE A 195 0.67 -4.37 -10.28
N SER A 196 -0.47 -3.82 -9.92
CA SER A 196 -1.64 -3.73 -10.77
C SER A 196 -1.75 -2.41 -11.56
N ARG A 197 -0.91 -1.41 -11.22
CA ARG A 197 -0.89 -0.08 -11.86
C ARG A 197 0.36 0.12 -12.69
N PRO A 198 0.25 0.47 -13.99
CA PRO A 198 1.40 0.57 -14.88
C PRO A 198 2.37 1.69 -14.49
N ALA A 199 1.90 2.80 -13.94
CA ALA A 199 2.72 3.97 -13.64
C ALA A 199 3.95 3.67 -12.77
N LEU A 200 3.82 2.78 -11.77
CA LEU A 200 4.94 2.36 -10.94
C LEU A 200 5.97 1.55 -11.73
N ILE A 201 5.50 0.60 -12.54
CA ILE A 201 6.36 -0.23 -13.39
C ILE A 201 7.17 0.67 -14.35
N GLU A 202 6.48 1.59 -15.01
CA GLU A 202 7.06 2.53 -15.95
C GLU A 202 8.09 3.47 -15.29
N ALA A 203 7.82 3.93 -14.06
CA ALA A 203 8.75 4.77 -13.32
C ALA A 203 10.07 4.03 -13.04
N PHE A 204 10.01 2.78 -12.61
CA PHE A 204 11.20 1.96 -12.40
C PHE A 204 11.92 1.61 -13.71
N GLN A 205 11.17 1.35 -14.77
CA GLN A 205 11.76 1.12 -16.12
C GLN A 205 12.56 2.34 -16.61
N ARG A 206 12.05 3.56 -16.39
CA ARG A 206 12.79 4.79 -16.73
C ARG A 206 14.08 4.95 -15.92
N GLN A 207 14.15 4.36 -14.72
CA GLN A 207 15.38 4.25 -13.94
C GLN A 207 16.26 3.05 -14.33
N GLY A 208 15.88 2.27 -15.34
CA GLY A 208 16.59 1.05 -15.72
C GLY A 208 16.45 -0.12 -14.76
N LYS A 209 15.44 -0.09 -13.87
CA LYS A 209 15.14 -1.12 -12.88
C LYS A 209 13.96 -1.98 -13.31
N ASP A 210 14.07 -3.29 -13.09
CA ASP A 210 13.02 -4.27 -13.39
C ASP A 210 12.40 -4.77 -12.07
N ILE A 211 11.24 -4.21 -11.71
CA ILE A 211 10.55 -4.55 -10.46
C ILE A 211 9.87 -5.93 -10.50
N THR A 212 9.79 -6.58 -11.65
CA THR A 212 9.30 -7.98 -11.72
C THR A 212 10.24 -8.95 -11.03
N LYS A 213 11.48 -8.53 -10.77
CA LYS A 213 12.50 -9.27 -10.03
C LYS A 213 12.57 -8.91 -8.55
N ALA A 214 11.69 -8.03 -8.08
CA ALA A 214 11.66 -7.64 -6.68
C ALA A 214 11.40 -8.85 -5.78
N THR A 215 12.09 -8.87 -4.65
CA THR A 215 11.87 -9.86 -3.61
C THR A 215 10.49 -9.70 -2.99
N GLN A 216 10.00 -10.74 -2.29
CA GLN A 216 8.74 -10.64 -1.57
C GLN A 216 8.76 -9.50 -0.54
N GLN A 217 9.89 -9.27 0.13
CA GLN A 217 10.02 -8.19 1.11
C GLN A 217 9.91 -6.81 0.44
N GLU A 218 10.54 -6.62 -0.71
CA GLU A 218 10.39 -5.38 -1.48
C GLU A 218 8.96 -5.19 -1.98
N MET A 219 8.32 -6.26 -2.46
CA MET A 219 6.92 -6.21 -2.88
C MET A 219 5.96 -5.77 -1.78
N ARG A 220 6.26 -6.03 -0.50
CA ARG A 220 5.48 -5.56 0.66
C ARG A 220 5.50 -4.03 0.84
N SER A 221 6.38 -3.32 0.15
CA SER A 221 6.35 -1.86 0.02
C SER A 221 5.85 -1.42 -1.37
N LEU A 222 6.25 -2.12 -2.43
CA LEU A 222 5.92 -1.72 -3.80
C LEU A 222 4.43 -1.77 -4.11
N VAL A 223 3.67 -2.69 -3.52
CA VAL A 223 2.20 -2.70 -3.67
C VAL A 223 1.53 -1.47 -3.05
N CYS A 224 2.16 -0.84 -2.05
CA CYS A 224 1.70 0.43 -1.49
C CYS A 224 2.12 1.61 -2.38
N ALA A 225 3.34 1.56 -2.92
CA ALA A 225 3.93 2.57 -3.78
C ALA A 225 3.19 2.79 -5.11
N GLN A 226 2.27 1.90 -5.50
CA GLN A 226 1.40 2.15 -6.66
C GLN A 226 0.53 3.39 -6.52
N CYS A 227 0.23 3.78 -5.26
CA CYS A 227 -0.71 4.84 -4.92
C CYS A 227 -0.12 5.82 -3.91
N HIS A 228 0.75 5.38 -2.99
CA HIS A 228 1.37 6.19 -1.94
C HIS A 228 2.73 6.72 -2.40
N VAL A 229 2.70 7.68 -3.33
CA VAL A 229 3.87 8.26 -4.01
C VAL A 229 3.61 9.70 -4.42
N GLU A 230 4.67 10.41 -4.76
CA GLU A 230 4.58 11.66 -5.51
C GLU A 230 4.23 11.38 -6.97
N TYR A 231 3.30 12.14 -7.51
CA TYR A 231 2.83 11.98 -8.89
C TYR A 231 2.28 13.28 -9.47
N TYR A 232 2.18 13.31 -10.78
CA TYR A 232 1.47 14.35 -11.51
C TYR A 232 0.77 13.80 -12.75
N PHE A 233 -0.08 14.60 -13.36
CA PHE A 233 -0.81 14.25 -14.58
C PHE A 233 -0.13 14.86 -15.79
N LYS A 234 0.68 14.05 -16.48
CA LYS A 234 1.52 14.49 -17.59
C LYS A 234 0.73 14.80 -18.85
N GLY A 235 0.96 15.99 -19.39
CA GLY A 235 0.44 16.44 -20.68
C GLY A 235 -1.08 16.51 -20.77
N ASP A 236 -1.58 16.70 -21.98
CA ASP A 236 -3.03 16.84 -22.27
C ASP A 236 -3.80 15.55 -21.99
N GLY A 237 -3.15 14.39 -22.13
CA GLY A 237 -3.72 13.07 -21.83
C GLY A 237 -3.85 12.75 -20.34
N LYS A 238 -3.39 13.64 -19.47
CA LYS A 238 -3.44 13.49 -18.01
C LYS A 238 -2.86 12.15 -17.52
N TYR A 239 -1.80 11.69 -18.19
CA TYR A 239 -1.16 10.41 -17.88
C TYR A 239 -0.53 10.44 -16.49
N LEU A 240 -0.89 9.49 -15.64
CA LEU A 240 -0.31 9.37 -14.31
C LEU A 240 1.18 9.08 -14.42
N THR A 241 2.01 9.96 -13.90
CA THR A 241 3.46 9.87 -14.02
C THR A 241 4.12 10.17 -12.69
N PHE A 242 5.10 9.34 -12.30
CA PHE A 242 5.93 9.61 -11.13
C PHE A 242 7.21 10.36 -11.57
N PRO A 243 7.62 11.41 -10.87
CA PRO A 243 8.73 12.28 -11.28
C PRO A 243 10.11 11.70 -10.89
N TRP A 244 10.34 10.40 -11.21
CA TRP A 244 11.49 9.64 -10.72
C TRP A 244 12.62 9.46 -11.74
N ASP A 245 12.60 10.14 -12.86
CA ASP A 245 13.60 9.95 -13.93
C ASP A 245 15.04 10.28 -13.49
N LYS A 246 15.18 11.16 -12.49
CA LYS A 246 16.48 11.53 -11.90
C LYS A 246 16.78 10.81 -10.58
N GLY A 247 15.78 10.21 -9.96
CA GLY A 247 15.81 9.59 -8.65
C GLY A 247 14.51 9.83 -7.91
N SER A 248 14.44 9.40 -6.65
CA SER A 248 13.24 9.52 -5.82
C SER A 248 13.48 10.33 -4.53
N THR A 249 14.59 11.06 -4.44
CA THR A 249 14.77 12.05 -3.37
C THR A 249 13.97 13.32 -3.67
N VAL A 250 13.76 14.15 -2.67
CA VAL A 250 13.03 15.42 -2.83
C VAL A 250 13.73 16.29 -3.88
N GLU A 251 15.06 16.38 -3.82
CA GLU A 251 15.89 17.14 -4.73
C GLU A 251 15.81 16.62 -6.18
N ASP A 252 15.78 15.29 -6.36
CA ASP A 252 15.66 14.68 -7.68
C ASP A 252 14.31 14.99 -8.31
N MET A 253 13.23 14.91 -7.52
CA MET A 253 11.86 15.22 -7.96
C MET A 253 11.68 16.70 -8.26
N GLU A 254 12.24 17.60 -7.42
CA GLU A 254 12.25 19.04 -7.68
C GLU A 254 12.97 19.35 -9.00
N ALA A 255 14.18 18.81 -9.19
CA ALA A 255 14.93 18.97 -10.43
C ALA A 255 14.20 18.39 -11.66
N TYR A 256 13.42 17.35 -11.49
CA TYR A 256 12.56 16.82 -12.56
C TYR A 256 11.45 17.81 -12.95
N TYR A 257 10.75 18.36 -11.97
CA TYR A 257 9.66 19.31 -12.20
C TYR A 257 10.15 20.64 -12.78
N ASP A 258 11.33 21.11 -12.34
CA ASP A 258 11.97 22.30 -12.89
C ASP A 258 12.31 22.13 -14.36
N GLU A 259 12.90 20.99 -14.74
CA GLU A 259 13.21 20.68 -16.14
C GLU A 259 11.94 20.54 -16.99
N ALA A 260 10.89 19.95 -16.43
CA ALA A 260 9.60 19.80 -17.09
C ALA A 260 8.82 21.12 -17.18
N GLY A 261 9.22 22.16 -16.47
CA GLY A 261 8.49 23.43 -16.34
C GLY A 261 7.09 23.21 -15.78
N PHE A 262 6.91 22.24 -14.88
CA PHE A 262 5.62 21.82 -14.39
C PHE A 262 5.24 22.58 -13.10
N ALA A 263 3.97 22.97 -13.02
CA ALA A 263 3.32 23.43 -11.80
C ALA A 263 1.88 22.93 -11.78
N ASP A 264 1.38 22.58 -10.62
CA ASP A 264 0.00 22.10 -10.46
C ASP A 264 -1.02 23.23 -10.72
N TYR A 265 -0.71 24.44 -10.25
CA TYR A 265 -1.58 25.61 -10.45
C TYR A 265 -0.83 26.94 -10.30
N THR A 266 -1.46 28.01 -10.73
CA THR A 266 -1.02 29.36 -10.46
C THR A 266 -1.79 29.93 -9.27
N HIS A 267 -1.11 30.28 -8.22
CA HIS A 267 -1.71 30.82 -7.01
C HIS A 267 -2.47 32.12 -7.31
N LYS A 268 -3.74 32.15 -6.91
CA LYS A 268 -4.65 33.22 -7.33
C LYS A 268 -4.23 34.62 -6.86
N LEU A 269 -3.65 34.74 -5.69
CA LEU A 269 -3.25 36.01 -5.09
C LEU A 269 -1.83 36.43 -5.49
N SER A 270 -0.84 35.57 -5.26
CA SER A 270 0.56 35.90 -5.52
C SER A 270 0.97 35.76 -6.98
N ARG A 271 0.20 35.04 -7.81
CA ARG A 271 0.52 34.71 -9.19
C ARG A 271 1.73 33.79 -9.37
N ALA A 272 2.25 33.25 -8.29
CA ALA A 272 3.33 32.30 -8.34
C ALA A 272 2.85 30.95 -8.91
N PRO A 273 3.65 30.26 -9.74
CA PRO A 273 3.43 28.85 -10.04
C PRO A 273 3.68 28.03 -8.76
N ILE A 274 2.78 27.12 -8.44
CA ILE A 274 2.86 26.30 -7.24
C ILE A 274 2.90 24.84 -7.64
N LEU A 275 3.87 24.12 -7.10
CA LEU A 275 3.94 22.68 -7.08
C LEU A 275 3.35 22.18 -5.77
N LYS A 276 2.42 21.23 -5.84
CA LYS A 276 1.85 20.58 -4.68
C LYS A 276 2.48 19.18 -4.52
N ALA A 277 3.22 18.94 -3.46
CA ALA A 277 3.56 17.58 -3.08
C ALA A 277 2.26 16.81 -2.81
N GLN A 278 2.11 15.64 -3.45
CA GLN A 278 0.89 14.84 -3.28
C GLN A 278 0.93 14.07 -1.95
N HIS A 279 1.50 12.89 -1.94
CA HIS A 279 1.71 12.08 -0.73
C HIS A 279 2.92 11.15 -0.99
N PRO A 280 4.15 11.70 -0.93
CA PRO A 280 5.39 10.97 -1.24
C PRO A 280 5.79 9.99 -0.13
N ASP A 281 4.84 9.15 0.30
CA ASP A 281 5.03 8.26 1.45
C ASP A 281 6.13 7.22 1.19
N TYR A 282 6.13 6.63 -0.01
CA TYR A 282 7.16 5.66 -0.39
C TYR A 282 8.55 6.32 -0.45
N GLU A 283 8.67 7.46 -1.09
CA GLU A 283 9.94 8.18 -1.25
C GLU A 283 10.51 8.58 0.11
N ILE A 284 9.69 9.17 0.99
CA ILE A 284 10.09 9.55 2.35
C ILE A 284 10.50 8.30 3.15
N SER A 285 9.72 7.23 3.04
CA SER A 285 10.04 5.96 3.70
C SER A 285 11.41 5.42 3.27
N GLN A 286 11.73 5.47 1.96
CA GLN A 286 13.02 4.97 1.44
C GLN A 286 14.24 5.76 1.95
N MET A 287 14.08 7.01 2.33
CA MET A 287 15.13 7.82 2.96
C MET A 287 15.33 7.47 4.45
N GLY A 288 14.35 6.80 5.07
CA GLY A 288 14.34 6.47 6.48
C GLY A 288 15.20 5.26 6.85
N ILE A 289 15.65 5.22 8.12
CA ILE A 289 16.46 4.12 8.66
C ILE A 289 15.76 2.76 8.60
N HIS A 290 14.43 2.72 8.71
CA HIS A 290 13.67 1.48 8.68
C HIS A 290 13.76 0.81 7.31
N ALA A 291 13.55 1.55 6.22
CA ALA A 291 13.71 1.01 4.87
C ALA A 291 15.16 0.57 4.58
N GLN A 292 16.16 1.35 5.03
CA GLN A 292 17.58 0.98 4.93
C GLN A 292 17.93 -0.32 5.66
N ARG A 293 17.14 -0.71 6.66
CA ARG A 293 17.23 -1.97 7.40
C ARG A 293 16.32 -3.06 6.86
N GLY A 294 15.66 -2.84 5.74
CA GLY A 294 14.80 -3.79 5.06
C GLY A 294 13.40 -3.93 5.66
N VAL A 295 12.96 -2.96 6.48
CA VAL A 295 11.59 -2.91 7.00
C VAL A 295 10.67 -2.37 5.91
N SER A 296 9.60 -3.09 5.61
CA SER A 296 8.62 -2.71 4.60
C SER A 296 7.45 -1.91 5.19
N CYS A 297 6.68 -1.26 4.32
CA CYS A 297 5.45 -0.57 4.71
C CYS A 297 4.48 -1.52 5.45
N ALA A 298 4.34 -2.74 4.94
CA ALA A 298 3.46 -3.74 5.53
C ALA A 298 3.93 -4.25 6.91
N ASP A 299 5.21 -4.13 7.26
CA ASP A 299 5.69 -4.55 8.59
C ASP A 299 5.13 -3.63 9.69
N CYS A 300 4.88 -2.35 9.37
CA CYS A 300 4.29 -1.39 10.29
C CYS A 300 2.77 -1.26 10.14
N HIS A 301 2.25 -1.19 8.90
CA HIS A 301 0.84 -0.93 8.64
C HIS A 301 -0.03 -2.19 8.56
N MET A 302 0.58 -3.37 8.47
CA MET A 302 -0.06 -4.69 8.40
C MET A 302 0.67 -5.71 9.28
N PRO A 303 0.80 -5.46 10.60
CA PRO A 303 1.55 -6.36 11.47
C PRO A 303 0.92 -7.75 11.51
N TYR A 304 1.70 -8.72 11.95
CA TYR A 304 1.17 -10.07 12.08
C TYR A 304 0.26 -10.21 13.29
N LYS A 305 -0.88 -10.89 13.08
CA LYS A 305 -1.75 -11.44 14.12
C LYS A 305 -1.55 -12.95 14.23
N SER A 306 -1.90 -13.51 15.39
CA SER A 306 -1.92 -14.95 15.61
C SER A 306 -3.22 -15.34 16.28
N GLU A 307 -3.93 -16.30 15.70
CA GLU A 307 -5.19 -16.81 16.20
C GLU A 307 -5.22 -18.34 16.06
N GLY A 308 -5.47 -19.03 17.17
CA GLY A 308 -5.47 -20.49 17.18
C GLY A 308 -4.16 -21.12 16.69
N GLY A 309 -3.01 -20.45 16.91
CA GLY A 309 -1.70 -20.88 16.43
C GLY A 309 -1.39 -20.57 14.97
N VAL A 310 -2.34 -20.00 14.23
CA VAL A 310 -2.15 -19.59 12.84
C VAL A 310 -1.74 -18.11 12.78
N LYS A 311 -0.61 -17.84 12.13
CA LYS A 311 -0.10 -16.48 11.91
C LYS A 311 -0.55 -15.97 10.56
N TYR A 312 -1.11 -14.77 10.53
CA TYR A 312 -1.56 -14.07 9.32
C TYR A 312 -1.29 -12.57 9.41
N SER A 313 -1.24 -11.89 8.26
CA SER A 313 -1.08 -10.43 8.21
C SER A 313 -2.41 -9.73 8.55
N ASP A 314 -2.35 -8.72 9.39
CA ASP A 314 -3.49 -7.86 9.69
C ASP A 314 -3.79 -6.95 8.51
N HIS A 315 -4.93 -7.14 7.86
CA HIS A 315 -5.36 -6.31 6.74
C HIS A 315 -6.18 -5.08 7.16
N HIS A 316 -6.27 -4.81 8.46
CA HIS A 316 -6.71 -3.52 8.96
C HIS A 316 -5.58 -2.50 8.79
N ILE A 317 -5.40 -2.04 7.56
CA ILE A 317 -4.34 -1.11 7.18
C ILE A 317 -4.62 0.25 7.80
N GLN A 318 -3.85 0.62 8.81
CA GLN A 318 -4.05 1.83 9.61
C GLN A 318 -2.73 2.38 10.14
N SER A 319 -2.80 3.47 10.90
CA SER A 319 -1.64 4.03 11.60
C SER A 319 -0.97 3.00 12.52
N PRO A 320 0.36 2.84 12.46
CA PRO A 320 1.10 1.98 13.40
C PRO A 320 0.91 2.38 14.85
N LEU A 321 0.60 3.66 15.12
CA LEU A 321 0.33 4.17 16.46
C LEU A 321 -0.91 3.55 17.12
N ALA A 322 -1.85 3.04 16.32
CA ALA A 322 -2.98 2.27 16.82
C ALA A 322 -2.61 0.85 17.27
N MET A 323 -1.37 0.40 17.03
CA MET A 323 -0.93 -0.99 17.19
C MET A 323 0.53 -1.09 17.64
N ILE A 324 0.99 -0.19 18.49
CA ILE A 324 2.41 -0.05 18.91
C ILE A 324 2.97 -1.38 19.42
N ASP A 325 2.17 -2.14 20.16
CA ASP A 325 2.51 -3.47 20.69
C ASP A 325 2.88 -4.51 19.61
N ARG A 326 2.29 -4.39 18.43
CA ARG A 326 2.48 -5.31 17.31
C ARG A 326 3.33 -4.76 16.17
N THR A 327 3.64 -3.48 16.22
CA THR A 327 4.45 -2.77 15.23
C THR A 327 5.82 -2.40 15.80
N CYS A 328 5.88 -1.35 16.60
CA CYS A 328 7.13 -0.81 17.13
C CYS A 328 7.81 -1.75 18.13
N GLN A 329 7.06 -2.30 19.09
CA GLN A 329 7.60 -3.12 20.17
C GLN A 329 8.08 -4.51 19.75
N VAL A 330 7.82 -4.90 18.51
CA VAL A 330 8.43 -6.12 17.93
C VAL A 330 9.96 -5.99 17.81
N CYS A 331 10.44 -4.78 17.58
CA CYS A 331 11.87 -4.47 17.43
C CYS A 331 12.40 -3.55 18.55
N HIS A 332 11.59 -2.62 19.03
CA HIS A 332 11.91 -1.66 20.08
C HIS A 332 11.44 -2.15 21.44
N ARG A 333 12.25 -1.93 22.48
CA ARG A 333 11.98 -2.36 23.86
C ARG A 333 11.45 -1.24 24.74
N GLU A 334 11.42 -0.04 24.19
CA GLU A 334 10.94 1.16 24.85
C GLU A 334 9.45 1.03 25.16
N SER A 335 8.99 1.78 26.15
CA SER A 335 7.57 1.84 26.45
C SER A 335 6.80 2.56 25.32
N GLU A 336 5.50 2.31 25.27
CA GLU A 336 4.59 3.00 24.36
C GLU A 336 4.66 4.52 24.50
N GLU A 337 4.85 5.01 25.72
CA GLU A 337 4.99 6.43 26.01
C GLU A 337 6.28 7.06 25.42
N THR A 338 7.27 6.23 25.09
CA THR A 338 8.57 6.67 24.56
C THR A 338 8.61 6.60 23.03
N LEU A 339 7.80 5.75 22.44
CA LEU A 339 7.70 5.53 21.00
C LEU A 339 6.68 6.46 20.35
#